data_8ffa765924a86e4f73c68e725b93c508
#
_entry.id   8ffa765924a86e4f73c68e725b93c508
#
_cell.length_a   1.000
_cell.length_b   1.000
_cell.length_c   1.000
_cell.angle_alpha   90.00
_cell.angle_beta   90.00
_cell.angle_gamma   90.00
#
_symmetry.space_group_name_H-M   'P 1'
#
loop_
_entity.id
_entity.type
_entity.pdbx_description
1 polymer ?
#
loop_
_entity_poly.entity_id
_entity_poly.type
_entity_poly.pdbx_seq_one_letter_code
_entity_poly.pdbx_strand_id
1 'polypeptide(L)'
;MPKLIPHKNMDIIRKNAARCKAHGIILPTISQQMNPHNIPLELQNRIKEIGLWDLNPLNLFRITWKNDMETGLFGAPNYFEIPPEISGVRARIVGLVGKYFPTGAHKVGAAYGCLLPLLVSGAFDPETQKSVWPSTGNYCRGGAFDAALLDCPAVAVLPEGMSEERFAWLREIGAEIILTPGSESNVKEIYDKCEELSHDPHYTILNHFEEPGNSFWNYQVTGSALWETFQHIKKPANRLSAFVSATGSAGTIAAGDYLKKMSPHTMITAAEAMECPTMLNNGFGEHR
;
A
#
# COMPACT_ATOMS: atom_id res chain seq x y z
N MET A 1 11.13 -13.31 11.65
CA MET A 1 10.09 -12.58 10.92
C MET A 1 8.83 -12.63 11.76
N PRO A 2 8.12 -11.51 11.98
CA PRO A 2 6.81 -11.55 12.60
C PRO A 2 5.91 -12.49 11.78
N LYS A 3 4.99 -13.19 12.45
CA LYS A 3 4.03 -14.07 11.76
C LYS A 3 3.10 -13.18 10.92
N LEU A 4 3.29 -13.18 9.61
CA LEU A 4 2.43 -12.47 8.66
C LEU A 4 0.99 -13.01 8.64
N ILE A 5 0.78 -14.24 9.11
CA ILE A 5 -0.52 -14.90 9.10
C ILE A 5 -0.92 -15.15 10.55
N PRO A 6 -1.97 -14.49 11.05
CA PRO A 6 -2.56 -14.78 12.36
C PRO A 6 -3.07 -16.22 12.44
N HIS A 7 -3.51 -16.63 13.62
CA HIS A 7 -4.14 -17.94 13.81
C HIS A 7 -5.32 -18.11 12.85
N LYS A 8 -5.34 -19.24 12.12
CA LYS A 8 -6.39 -19.54 11.14
C LYS A 8 -7.71 -19.87 11.84
N ASN A 9 -8.75 -19.13 11.48
CA ASN A 9 -10.13 -19.48 11.82
C ASN A 9 -10.82 -20.05 10.59
N MET A 10 -10.95 -21.37 10.54
CA MET A 10 -11.47 -22.09 9.36
C MET A 10 -12.92 -21.76 9.04
N ASP A 11 -13.75 -21.42 10.01
CA ASP A 11 -15.16 -21.09 9.75
C ASP A 11 -15.28 -19.70 9.11
N ILE A 12 -14.53 -18.72 9.61
CA ILE A 12 -14.45 -17.39 9.00
C ILE A 12 -13.81 -17.47 7.60
N ILE A 13 -12.76 -18.27 7.41
CA ILE A 13 -12.16 -18.49 6.09
C ILE A 13 -13.20 -19.00 5.08
N ARG A 14 -14.02 -19.98 5.47
CA ARG A 14 -15.07 -20.51 4.59
C ARG A 14 -16.13 -19.47 4.25
N LYS A 15 -16.56 -18.67 5.24
CA LYS A 15 -17.48 -17.54 5.03
C LYS A 15 -16.89 -16.51 4.05
N ASN A 16 -15.66 -16.06 4.30
CA ASN A 16 -14.98 -15.10 3.46
C ASN A 16 -14.81 -15.63 2.02
N ALA A 17 -14.46 -16.89 1.84
CA ALA A 17 -14.36 -17.52 0.52
C ALA A 17 -15.71 -17.60 -0.19
N ALA A 18 -16.77 -17.94 0.52
CA ALA A 18 -18.13 -17.98 -0.02
C ALA A 18 -18.60 -16.58 -0.45
N ARG A 19 -18.34 -15.56 0.35
CA ARG A 19 -18.66 -14.16 0.06
C ARG A 19 -17.88 -13.65 -1.16
N CYS A 20 -16.57 -13.87 -1.22
CA CYS A 20 -15.76 -13.50 -2.39
C CYS A 20 -16.31 -14.16 -3.66
N LYS A 21 -16.69 -15.44 -3.59
CA LYS A 21 -17.28 -16.16 -4.72
C LYS A 21 -18.62 -15.57 -5.14
N ALA A 22 -19.51 -15.24 -4.19
CA ALA A 22 -20.82 -14.67 -4.45
C ALA A 22 -20.73 -13.29 -5.15
N HIS A 23 -19.72 -12.48 -4.81
CA HIS A 23 -19.47 -11.14 -5.35
C HIS A 23 -18.49 -11.13 -6.53
N GLY A 24 -18.06 -12.30 -7.02
CA GLY A 24 -17.14 -12.41 -8.16
C GLY A 24 -15.74 -11.86 -7.87
N ILE A 25 -15.35 -11.78 -6.60
CA ILE A 25 -14.05 -11.28 -6.18
C ILE A 25 -12.99 -12.36 -6.38
N ILE A 26 -11.99 -12.06 -7.18
CA ILE A 26 -10.82 -12.93 -7.41
C ILE A 26 -9.62 -12.24 -6.78
N LEU A 27 -8.99 -12.88 -5.81
CA LEU A 27 -7.83 -12.34 -5.12
C LEU A 27 -6.56 -12.56 -5.93
N PRO A 28 -5.83 -11.50 -6.33
CA PRO A 28 -4.52 -11.66 -6.95
C PRO A 28 -3.51 -12.19 -5.93
N THR A 29 -2.61 -13.04 -6.39
CA THR A 29 -1.43 -13.41 -5.63
C THR A 29 -0.38 -12.30 -5.67
N ILE A 30 0.50 -12.24 -4.69
CA ILE A 30 1.66 -11.32 -4.70
C ILE A 30 2.52 -11.56 -5.95
N SER A 31 2.66 -12.81 -6.41
CA SER A 31 3.37 -13.13 -7.64
C SER A 31 2.74 -12.48 -8.89
N GLN A 32 1.41 -12.39 -8.94
CA GLN A 32 0.71 -11.70 -10.03
C GLN A 32 0.85 -10.18 -9.93
N GLN A 33 0.90 -9.60 -8.74
CA GLN A 33 1.19 -8.18 -8.55
C GLN A 33 2.65 -7.82 -8.89
N MET A 34 3.59 -8.72 -8.62
CA MET A 34 5.00 -8.59 -9.04
C MET A 34 5.18 -8.76 -10.55
N ASN A 35 4.47 -9.72 -11.13
CA ASN A 35 4.53 -10.04 -12.56
C ASN A 35 3.13 -10.25 -13.15
N PRO A 36 2.46 -9.17 -13.56
CA PRO A 36 1.10 -9.23 -14.11
C PRO A 36 0.95 -10.09 -15.38
N HIS A 37 2.03 -10.42 -16.08
CA HIS A 37 1.96 -11.36 -17.20
C HIS A 37 1.55 -12.78 -16.77
N ASN A 38 1.62 -13.10 -15.47
CA ASN A 38 1.12 -14.35 -14.90
C ASN A 38 -0.41 -14.34 -14.68
N ILE A 39 -1.08 -13.23 -14.93
CA ILE A 39 -2.55 -13.14 -14.86
C ILE A 39 -3.13 -13.83 -16.10
N PRO A 40 -4.15 -14.69 -15.96
CA PRO A 40 -4.80 -15.32 -17.10
C PRO A 40 -5.27 -14.31 -18.16
N LEU A 41 -5.09 -14.60 -19.43
CA LEU A 41 -5.42 -13.70 -20.53
C LEU A 41 -6.89 -13.26 -20.52
N GLU A 42 -7.79 -14.15 -20.15
CA GLU A 42 -9.22 -13.84 -20.01
C GLU A 42 -9.45 -12.70 -18.97
N LEU A 43 -8.76 -12.77 -17.84
CA LEU A 43 -8.83 -11.70 -16.83
C LEU A 43 -8.19 -10.40 -17.32
N GLN A 44 -7.04 -10.48 -18.03
CA GLN A 44 -6.41 -9.29 -18.60
C GLN A 44 -7.35 -8.57 -19.58
N ASN A 45 -8.06 -9.32 -20.44
CA ASN A 45 -9.03 -8.75 -21.38
C ASN A 45 -10.19 -8.05 -20.66
N ARG A 46 -10.66 -8.59 -19.55
CA ARG A 46 -11.70 -7.96 -18.73
C ARG A 46 -11.19 -6.72 -18.02
N ILE A 47 -9.97 -6.76 -17.49
CA ILE A 47 -9.32 -5.63 -16.79
C ILE A 47 -9.18 -4.43 -17.73
N LYS A 48 -8.87 -4.67 -19.00
CA LYS A 48 -8.70 -3.62 -20.01
C LYS A 48 -9.91 -2.70 -20.17
N GLU A 49 -11.10 -3.24 -19.97
CA GLU A 49 -12.37 -2.51 -20.13
C GLU A 49 -12.77 -1.71 -18.86
N ILE A 50 -11.95 -1.76 -17.81
CA ILE A 50 -12.27 -1.17 -16.49
C ILE A 50 -11.39 0.04 -16.25
N GLY A 51 -11.97 1.15 -15.83
CA GLY A 51 -11.26 2.33 -15.38
C GLY A 51 -10.42 2.06 -14.12
N LEU A 52 -9.26 2.70 -14.03
CA LEU A 52 -8.33 2.47 -12.90
C LEU A 52 -8.92 2.85 -11.52
N TRP A 53 -9.92 3.72 -11.51
CA TRP A 53 -10.60 4.22 -10.32
C TRP A 53 -11.96 3.58 -10.07
N ASP A 54 -12.42 2.69 -10.97
CA ASP A 54 -13.70 2.04 -10.83
C ASP A 54 -13.71 1.09 -9.64
N LEU A 55 -14.82 1.06 -8.91
CA LEU A 55 -15.04 0.12 -7.81
C LEU A 55 -15.34 -1.28 -8.37
N ASN A 56 -14.39 -1.82 -9.10
CA ASN A 56 -14.47 -3.15 -9.67
C ASN A 56 -13.38 -4.06 -9.04
N PRO A 57 -13.74 -5.23 -8.48
CA PRO A 57 -12.78 -6.14 -7.84
C PRO A 57 -11.57 -6.51 -8.70
N LEU A 58 -11.67 -6.46 -10.02
CA LEU A 58 -10.55 -6.72 -10.90
C LEU A 58 -9.44 -5.66 -10.80
N ASN A 59 -9.72 -4.47 -10.25
CA ASN A 59 -8.70 -3.49 -9.95
C ASN A 59 -7.71 -3.92 -8.84
N LEU A 60 -8.02 -4.98 -8.08
CA LEU A 60 -7.06 -5.63 -7.18
C LEU A 60 -5.81 -6.14 -7.95
N PHE A 61 -5.97 -6.55 -9.19
CA PHE A 61 -4.86 -6.97 -10.06
C PHE A 61 -3.99 -5.79 -10.52
N ARG A 62 -4.53 -4.56 -10.49
CA ARG A 62 -3.80 -3.34 -10.84
C ARG A 62 -3.05 -2.71 -9.66
N ILE A 63 -3.00 -3.38 -8.51
CA ILE A 63 -2.15 -2.99 -7.39
C ILE A 63 -0.71 -3.44 -7.70
N THR A 64 -0.08 -2.76 -8.67
CA THR A 64 1.25 -3.07 -9.21
C THR A 64 1.93 -1.82 -9.76
N TRP A 65 3.26 -1.79 -9.82
CA TRP A 65 4.05 -0.74 -10.46
C TRP A 65 4.01 -0.77 -12.00
N LYS A 66 3.36 -1.79 -12.57
CA LYS A 66 3.43 -2.14 -13.99
C LYS A 66 2.15 -1.82 -14.78
N ASN A 67 1.32 -0.92 -14.27
CA ASN A 67 0.17 -0.46 -15.05
C ASN A 67 0.64 0.39 -16.23
N ASP A 68 0.18 0.03 -17.41
CA ASP A 68 0.43 0.74 -18.66
C ASP A 68 -0.82 1.55 -19.03
N MET A 69 -0.67 2.88 -19.08
CA MET A 69 -1.79 3.79 -19.32
C MET A 69 -2.19 3.89 -20.79
N GLU A 70 -1.32 3.53 -21.72
CA GLU A 70 -1.61 3.55 -23.15
C GLU A 70 -2.45 2.34 -23.55
N THR A 71 -2.07 1.17 -23.04
CA THR A 71 -2.76 -0.09 -23.37
C THR A 71 -3.91 -0.43 -22.42
N GLY A 72 -3.98 0.22 -21.25
CA GLY A 72 -4.92 -0.11 -20.18
C GLY A 72 -4.65 -1.45 -19.49
N LEU A 73 -3.50 -2.07 -19.76
CA LEU A 73 -3.09 -3.36 -19.19
C LEU A 73 -1.80 -3.21 -18.37
N PHE A 74 -0.80 -3.98 -18.72
CA PHE A 74 0.44 -4.08 -17.96
C PHE A 74 1.66 -3.96 -18.87
N GLY A 75 2.70 -3.31 -18.37
CA GLY A 75 3.96 -3.11 -19.05
C GLY A 75 5.16 -3.22 -18.09
N ALA A 76 6.24 -2.50 -18.41
CA ALA A 76 7.37 -2.33 -17.50
C ALA A 76 7.01 -1.39 -16.33
N PRO A 77 7.77 -1.40 -15.23
CA PRO A 77 7.60 -0.42 -14.17
C PRO A 77 7.76 1.00 -14.69
N ASN A 78 6.82 1.88 -14.30
CA ASN A 78 6.91 3.30 -14.65
C ASN A 78 7.98 3.98 -13.79
N TYR A 79 8.93 4.67 -14.40
CA TYR A 79 9.99 5.37 -13.72
C TYR A 79 10.33 6.69 -14.39
N PHE A 80 11.04 7.55 -13.67
CA PHE A 80 11.68 8.75 -14.19
C PHE A 80 13.15 8.78 -13.76
N GLU A 81 13.95 9.53 -14.48
CA GLU A 81 15.35 9.78 -14.13
C GLU A 81 15.57 11.27 -13.90
N ILE A 82 16.22 11.61 -12.79
CA ILE A 82 16.63 12.99 -12.52
C ILE A 82 17.96 13.23 -13.22
N PRO A 83 18.02 14.14 -14.19
CA PRO A 83 19.23 14.39 -14.93
C PRO A 83 20.31 15.07 -14.06
N PRO A 84 21.61 14.88 -14.39
CA PRO A 84 22.73 15.45 -13.62
C PRO A 84 22.67 16.98 -13.49
N GLU A 85 22.10 17.67 -14.45
CA GLU A 85 21.95 19.13 -14.46
C GLU A 85 21.03 19.62 -13.33
N ILE A 86 20.07 18.77 -12.92
CA ILE A 86 19.16 19.06 -11.80
C ILE A 86 19.73 18.51 -10.49
N SER A 87 20.26 17.28 -10.51
CA SER A 87 20.74 16.61 -9.28
C SER A 87 22.11 17.12 -8.81
N GLY A 88 22.90 17.73 -9.68
CA GLY A 88 24.28 18.16 -9.39
C GLY A 88 25.29 17.02 -9.21
N VAL A 89 24.88 15.76 -9.43
CA VAL A 89 25.73 14.60 -9.26
C VAL A 89 25.80 13.74 -10.54
N ARG A 90 26.92 13.04 -10.72
CA ARG A 90 27.11 12.16 -11.89
C ARG A 90 26.39 10.82 -11.78
N ALA A 91 25.92 10.45 -10.59
CA ALA A 91 25.11 9.25 -10.40
C ALA A 91 23.75 9.40 -11.07
N ARG A 92 23.27 8.35 -11.71
CA ARG A 92 21.89 8.29 -12.19
C ARG A 92 20.94 8.13 -11.01
N ILE A 93 20.00 9.05 -10.84
CA ILE A 93 18.97 9.01 -9.82
C ILE A 93 17.66 8.64 -10.48
N VAL A 94 17.09 7.53 -10.08
CA VAL A 94 15.87 6.97 -10.68
C VAL A 94 14.79 6.81 -9.61
N GLY A 95 13.56 7.23 -9.92
CA GLY A 95 12.40 7.07 -9.08
C GLY A 95 11.27 6.33 -9.78
N LEU A 96 10.57 5.44 -9.08
CA LEU A 96 9.35 4.84 -9.58
C LEU A 96 8.19 5.84 -9.54
N VAL A 97 7.29 5.75 -10.52
CA VAL A 97 6.11 6.63 -10.64
C VAL A 97 4.87 5.92 -10.11
N GLY A 98 4.39 6.34 -8.92
CA GLY A 98 3.27 5.71 -8.23
C GLY A 98 1.88 6.21 -8.64
N LYS A 99 1.76 7.21 -9.52
CA LYS A 99 0.45 7.78 -9.89
C LYS A 99 -0.45 6.84 -10.71
N TYR A 100 0.13 5.78 -11.26
CA TYR A 100 -0.60 4.81 -12.10
C TYR A 100 -1.16 3.61 -11.31
N PHE A 101 -1.18 3.69 -10.01
CA PHE A 101 -1.94 2.80 -9.17
C PHE A 101 -3.42 3.21 -9.09
N PRO A 102 -4.34 2.30 -8.78
CA PRO A 102 -5.64 2.70 -8.25
C PRO A 102 -5.45 3.70 -7.11
N THR A 103 -6.34 4.67 -6.96
CA THR A 103 -6.22 5.78 -6.01
C THR A 103 -5.04 6.76 -6.24
N GLY A 104 -4.28 6.60 -7.32
CA GLY A 104 -3.18 7.50 -7.67
C GLY A 104 -1.93 7.38 -6.79
N ALA A 105 -1.81 6.33 -5.95
CA ALA A 105 -0.67 6.16 -5.06
C ALA A 105 -0.40 4.69 -4.72
N HIS A 106 0.88 4.31 -4.61
CA HIS A 106 1.30 2.96 -4.24
C HIS A 106 0.84 2.50 -2.85
N LYS A 107 0.36 3.42 -2.00
CA LYS A 107 -0.15 3.10 -0.66
C LYS A 107 -1.35 2.16 -0.67
N VAL A 108 -2.10 2.06 -1.77
CA VAL A 108 -3.12 1.03 -1.97
C VAL A 108 -2.51 -0.38 -1.85
N GLY A 109 -1.30 -0.61 -2.34
CA GLY A 109 -0.61 -1.88 -2.16
C GLY A 109 -0.19 -2.17 -0.72
N ALA A 110 0.26 -1.14 0.00
CA ALA A 110 0.54 -1.27 1.44
C ALA A 110 -0.73 -1.64 2.22
N ALA A 111 -1.85 -1.01 1.92
CA ALA A 111 -3.14 -1.28 2.55
C ALA A 111 -3.66 -2.69 2.21
N TYR A 112 -3.58 -3.09 0.95
CA TYR A 112 -3.89 -4.46 0.52
C TYR A 112 -3.06 -5.50 1.27
N GLY A 113 -1.75 -5.24 1.42
CA GLY A 113 -0.84 -6.10 2.17
C GLY A 113 -1.21 -6.24 3.65
N CYS A 114 -1.85 -5.24 4.26
CA CYS A 114 -2.33 -5.30 5.63
C CYS A 114 -3.67 -6.05 5.75
N LEU A 115 -4.64 -5.77 4.88
CA LEU A 115 -5.99 -6.34 4.97
C LEU A 115 -6.05 -7.79 4.51
N LEU A 116 -5.41 -8.12 3.38
CA LEU A 116 -5.55 -9.44 2.77
C LEU A 116 -5.16 -10.60 3.69
N PRO A 117 -4.02 -10.57 4.43
CA PRO A 117 -3.66 -11.66 5.34
C PRO A 117 -4.69 -11.92 6.42
N LEU A 118 -5.35 -10.88 6.95
CA LEU A 118 -6.39 -11.00 7.95
C LEU A 118 -7.66 -11.65 7.36
N LEU A 119 -8.04 -11.22 6.15
CA LEU A 119 -9.20 -11.77 5.45
C LEU A 119 -9.02 -13.25 5.11
N VAL A 120 -7.86 -13.64 4.56
CA VAL A 120 -7.62 -15.03 4.12
C VAL A 120 -7.28 -15.98 5.28
N SER A 121 -6.87 -15.46 6.43
CA SER A 121 -6.64 -16.27 7.65
C SER A 121 -7.90 -16.41 8.51
N GLY A 122 -8.94 -15.61 8.25
CA GLY A 122 -10.13 -15.53 9.08
C GLY A 122 -9.91 -14.79 10.40
N ALA A 123 -8.88 -13.95 10.47
CA ALA A 123 -8.67 -13.02 11.56
C ALA A 123 -9.54 -11.76 11.45
N PHE A 124 -10.14 -11.54 10.28
CA PHE A 124 -11.10 -10.49 9.99
C PHE A 124 -12.36 -11.10 9.37
N ASP A 125 -13.50 -10.84 9.99
CA ASP A 125 -14.84 -11.23 9.53
C ASP A 125 -15.64 -9.98 9.10
N PRO A 126 -15.76 -9.69 7.80
CA PRO A 126 -16.48 -8.52 7.30
C PRO A 126 -17.98 -8.46 7.64
N GLU A 127 -18.57 -9.57 8.08
CA GLU A 127 -19.97 -9.60 8.52
C GLU A 127 -20.16 -8.98 9.91
N THR A 128 -19.11 -9.00 10.74
CA THR A 128 -19.17 -8.55 12.13
C THR A 128 -18.17 -7.46 12.47
N GLN A 129 -17.16 -7.23 11.61
CA GLN A 129 -16.10 -6.29 11.85
C GLN A 129 -15.96 -5.27 10.71
N LYS A 130 -15.49 -4.07 11.05
CA LYS A 130 -15.12 -3.01 10.12
C LYS A 130 -13.60 -2.82 10.11
N SER A 131 -13.02 -2.67 8.94
CA SER A 131 -11.60 -2.31 8.78
C SER A 131 -11.40 -0.82 9.02
N VAL A 132 -10.53 -0.46 9.97
CA VAL A 132 -10.27 0.93 10.36
C VAL A 132 -8.94 1.41 9.77
N TRP A 133 -8.95 2.54 9.08
CA TRP A 133 -7.83 3.08 8.33
C TRP A 133 -7.37 4.42 8.91
N PRO A 134 -6.42 4.42 9.88
CA PRO A 134 -5.92 5.64 10.48
C PRO A 134 -4.85 6.28 9.60
N SER A 135 -5.18 7.35 8.90
CA SER A 135 -4.21 8.13 8.14
C SER A 135 -4.86 9.36 7.53
N THR A 136 -4.15 10.47 7.51
CA THR A 136 -4.58 11.70 6.84
C THR A 136 -4.45 11.64 5.30
N GLY A 137 -3.76 10.62 4.76
CA GLY A 137 -3.33 10.62 3.37
C GLY A 137 -3.69 9.38 2.57
N ASN A 138 -2.76 9.02 1.69
CA ASN A 138 -2.93 7.98 0.68
C ASN A 138 -3.13 6.57 1.24
N TYR A 139 -2.72 6.31 2.49
CA TYR A 139 -2.93 4.99 3.09
C TYR A 139 -4.40 4.76 3.45
N CYS A 140 -5.05 5.73 4.10
CA CYS A 140 -6.49 5.66 4.36
C CYS A 140 -7.29 5.55 3.06
N ARG A 141 -6.93 6.37 2.07
CA ARG A 141 -7.56 6.35 0.75
C ARG A 141 -7.42 4.99 0.06
N GLY A 142 -6.21 4.41 0.09
CA GLY A 142 -5.94 3.08 -0.46
C GLY A 142 -6.69 1.98 0.29
N GLY A 143 -6.72 2.05 1.62
CA GLY A 143 -7.39 1.05 2.44
C GLY A 143 -8.91 1.05 2.30
N ALA A 144 -9.54 2.23 2.24
CA ALA A 144 -10.97 2.35 1.98
C ALA A 144 -11.33 1.81 0.58
N PHE A 145 -10.48 2.06 -0.42
CA PHE A 145 -10.66 1.53 -1.77
C PHE A 145 -10.52 0.01 -1.81
N ASP A 146 -9.47 -0.55 -1.19
CA ASP A 146 -9.27 -2.00 -1.10
C ASP A 146 -10.44 -2.69 -0.39
N ALA A 147 -10.91 -2.09 0.70
CA ALA A 147 -12.07 -2.59 1.43
C ALA A 147 -13.32 -2.61 0.55
N ALA A 148 -13.58 -1.55 -0.21
CA ALA A 148 -14.71 -1.49 -1.15
C ALA A 148 -14.58 -2.57 -2.25
N LEU A 149 -13.38 -2.78 -2.82
CA LEU A 149 -13.14 -3.83 -3.83
C LEU A 149 -13.30 -5.24 -3.25
N LEU A 150 -13.03 -5.42 -1.95
CA LEU A 150 -13.14 -6.69 -1.23
C LEU A 150 -14.51 -6.87 -0.57
N ASP A 151 -15.44 -5.93 -0.79
CA ASP A 151 -16.77 -5.90 -0.17
C ASP A 151 -16.67 -5.98 1.37
N CYS A 152 -15.74 -5.24 1.96
CA CYS A 152 -15.51 -5.15 3.38
C CYS A 152 -15.95 -3.79 3.91
N PRO A 153 -16.65 -3.71 5.06
CA PRO A 153 -16.94 -2.43 5.68
C PRO A 153 -15.66 -1.70 6.08
N ALA A 154 -15.59 -0.40 5.77
CA ALA A 154 -14.43 0.43 6.05
C ALA A 154 -14.78 1.66 6.88
N VAL A 155 -13.88 2.03 7.80
CA VAL A 155 -13.93 3.25 8.58
C VAL A 155 -12.64 4.04 8.34
N ALA A 156 -12.77 5.27 7.89
CA ALA A 156 -11.69 6.22 7.73
C ALA A 156 -11.61 7.10 8.98
N VAL A 157 -10.47 7.09 9.68
CA VAL A 157 -10.25 7.98 10.84
C VAL A 157 -9.29 9.07 10.43
N LEU A 158 -9.78 10.31 10.36
CA LEU A 158 -9.01 11.45 9.87
C LEU A 158 -9.47 12.78 10.49
N PRO A 159 -8.61 13.82 10.51
CA PRO A 159 -8.94 15.12 11.09
C PRO A 159 -10.06 15.83 10.33
N GLU A 160 -10.87 16.60 11.07
CA GLU A 160 -11.95 17.41 10.51
C GLU A 160 -11.48 18.52 9.56
N GLY A 161 -10.23 18.98 9.72
CA GLY A 161 -9.63 20.00 8.85
C GLY A 161 -9.16 19.52 7.48
N MET A 162 -9.47 18.28 7.08
CA MET A 162 -9.17 17.78 5.74
C MET A 162 -10.11 18.38 4.68
N SER A 163 -9.73 18.30 3.39
CA SER A 163 -10.55 18.84 2.30
C SER A 163 -11.89 18.11 2.15
N GLU A 164 -12.98 18.87 1.85
CA GLU A 164 -14.32 18.29 1.63
C GLU A 164 -14.33 17.31 0.45
N GLU A 165 -13.52 17.53 -0.57
CA GLU A 165 -13.37 16.60 -1.70
C GLU A 165 -12.91 15.19 -1.24
N ARG A 166 -12.03 15.13 -0.22
CA ARG A 166 -11.56 13.87 0.34
C ARG A 166 -12.67 13.15 1.09
N PHE A 167 -13.45 13.89 1.88
CA PHE A 167 -14.60 13.32 2.59
C PHE A 167 -15.69 12.84 1.60
N ALA A 168 -16.00 13.64 0.59
CA ALA A 168 -16.98 13.30 -0.44
C ALA A 168 -16.59 12.00 -1.14
N TRP A 169 -15.32 11.87 -1.56
CA TRP A 169 -14.86 10.66 -2.22
C TRP A 169 -14.89 9.43 -1.30
N LEU A 170 -14.52 9.54 -0.03
CA LEU A 170 -14.60 8.43 0.91
C LEU A 170 -16.04 7.97 1.13
N ARG A 171 -16.99 8.90 1.23
CA ARG A 171 -18.43 8.58 1.32
C ARG A 171 -18.94 7.91 0.04
N GLU A 172 -18.52 8.40 -1.12
CA GLU A 172 -18.89 7.84 -2.43
C GLU A 172 -18.50 6.37 -2.56
N ILE A 173 -17.33 5.99 -2.06
CA ILE A 173 -16.88 4.60 -2.08
C ILE A 173 -17.42 3.76 -0.92
N GLY A 174 -18.31 4.31 -0.09
CA GLY A 174 -19.00 3.60 0.99
C GLY A 174 -18.25 3.52 2.31
N ALA A 175 -17.18 4.28 2.50
CA ALA A 175 -16.47 4.32 3.77
C ALA A 175 -17.21 5.18 4.81
N GLU A 176 -17.33 4.68 6.03
CA GLU A 176 -17.71 5.48 7.20
C GLU A 176 -16.57 6.41 7.59
N ILE A 177 -16.88 7.62 8.05
CA ILE A 177 -15.88 8.60 8.44
C ILE A 177 -16.03 8.92 9.92
N ILE A 178 -14.95 8.78 10.66
CA ILE A 178 -14.82 9.24 12.03
C ILE A 178 -13.85 10.41 12.02
N LEU A 179 -14.35 11.58 12.42
CA LEU A 179 -13.57 12.80 12.49
C LEU A 179 -12.83 12.92 13.82
N THR A 180 -11.58 13.35 13.77
CA THR A 180 -10.80 13.76 14.93
C THR A 180 -10.57 15.27 14.91
N PRO A 181 -10.35 15.92 16.05
CA PRO A 181 -10.04 17.34 16.08
C PRO A 181 -8.75 17.67 15.32
N GLY A 182 -8.72 18.85 14.70
CA GLY A 182 -7.50 19.43 14.16
C GLY A 182 -7.34 19.29 12.65
N SER A 183 -6.08 19.36 12.21
CA SER A 183 -5.67 19.41 10.81
C SER A 183 -4.85 18.18 10.42
N GLU A 184 -4.32 18.18 9.20
CA GLU A 184 -3.49 17.11 8.65
C GLU A 184 -2.28 16.70 9.52
N SER A 185 -1.79 17.64 10.37
CA SER A 185 -0.66 17.40 11.27
C SER A 185 -1.05 16.77 12.62
N ASN A 186 -2.36 16.66 12.92
CA ASN A 186 -2.86 16.14 14.18
C ASN A 186 -2.96 14.60 14.16
N VAL A 187 -1.81 13.94 14.18
CA VAL A 187 -1.74 12.47 14.09
C VAL A 187 -2.04 11.81 15.44
N LYS A 188 -1.74 12.48 16.55
CA LYS A 188 -1.98 11.95 17.91
C LYS A 188 -3.47 11.66 18.14
N GLU A 189 -4.34 12.59 17.77
CA GLU A 189 -5.79 12.46 17.94
C GLU A 189 -6.35 11.27 17.13
N ILE A 190 -5.75 10.97 15.97
CA ILE A 190 -6.08 9.77 15.19
C ILE A 190 -5.72 8.51 15.97
N TYR A 191 -4.52 8.47 16.60
CA TYR A 191 -4.09 7.31 17.38
C TYR A 191 -4.93 7.12 18.64
N ASP A 192 -5.21 8.21 19.37
CA ASP A 192 -6.06 8.17 20.56
C ASP A 192 -7.45 7.60 20.21
N LYS A 193 -8.01 8.00 19.06
CA LYS A 193 -9.28 7.45 18.56
C LYS A 193 -9.18 5.98 18.16
N CYS A 194 -8.09 5.58 17.54
CA CYS A 194 -7.86 4.17 17.21
C CYS A 194 -7.69 3.29 18.44
N GLU A 195 -7.02 3.80 19.47
CA GLU A 195 -6.92 3.11 20.76
C GLU A 195 -8.31 2.90 21.38
N GLU A 196 -9.16 3.94 21.39
CA GLU A 196 -10.55 3.84 21.84
C GLU A 196 -11.32 2.75 21.05
N LEU A 197 -11.23 2.78 19.71
CA LEU A 197 -11.92 1.82 18.84
C LEU A 197 -11.39 0.39 19.01
N SER A 198 -10.11 0.21 19.36
CA SER A 198 -9.49 -1.11 19.53
C SER A 198 -10.11 -1.96 20.66
N HIS A 199 -10.78 -1.30 21.61
CA HIS A 199 -11.48 -1.97 22.71
C HIS A 199 -12.84 -2.57 22.27
N ASP A 200 -13.35 -2.21 21.10
CA ASP A 200 -14.58 -2.76 20.53
C ASP A 200 -14.23 -3.83 19.49
N PRO A 201 -14.63 -5.09 19.69
CA PRO A 201 -14.31 -6.20 18.78
C PRO A 201 -14.91 -6.04 17.36
N HIS A 202 -15.81 -5.09 17.15
CA HIS A 202 -16.35 -4.79 15.82
C HIS A 202 -15.40 -3.98 14.95
N TYR A 203 -14.28 -3.49 15.49
CA TYR A 203 -13.30 -2.74 14.73
C TYR A 203 -11.96 -3.48 14.65
N THR A 204 -11.39 -3.55 13.47
CA THR A 204 -10.04 -4.06 13.23
C THR A 204 -9.17 -2.90 12.76
N ILE A 205 -8.27 -2.46 13.63
CA ILE A 205 -7.40 -1.32 13.34
C ILE A 205 -6.25 -1.78 12.45
N LEU A 206 -6.16 -1.17 11.26
CA LEU A 206 -5.10 -1.45 10.28
C LEU A 206 -4.09 -0.29 10.30
N ASN A 207 -3.28 -0.24 11.35
CA ASN A 207 -2.24 0.77 11.50
C ASN A 207 -0.99 0.38 10.70
N HIS A 208 -0.70 1.11 9.62
CA HIS A 208 0.43 0.80 8.74
C HIS A 208 1.82 0.96 9.39
N PHE A 209 1.92 1.52 10.58
CA PHE A 209 3.16 1.56 11.36
C PHE A 209 3.42 0.25 12.12
N GLU A 210 2.38 -0.55 12.36
CA GLU A 210 2.44 -1.78 13.15
C GLU A 210 2.25 -3.02 12.28
N GLU A 211 1.45 -2.91 11.20
CA GLU A 211 1.09 -4.02 10.36
C GLU A 211 2.25 -4.49 9.47
N PRO A 212 2.74 -5.72 9.64
CA PRO A 212 3.86 -6.26 8.87
C PRO A 212 3.53 -6.40 7.37
N GLY A 213 2.24 -6.42 7.02
CA GLY A 213 1.77 -6.49 5.65
C GLY A 213 2.22 -5.31 4.78
N ASN A 214 2.33 -4.11 5.35
CA ASN A 214 2.89 -2.93 4.70
C ASN A 214 4.33 -3.19 4.23
N SER A 215 5.20 -3.65 5.14
CA SER A 215 6.61 -3.95 4.84
C SER A 215 6.73 -5.13 3.88
N PHE A 216 5.94 -6.18 4.06
CA PHE A 216 5.98 -7.36 3.21
C PHE A 216 5.59 -7.04 1.76
N TRP A 217 4.52 -6.28 1.54
CA TRP A 217 4.10 -5.89 0.20
C TRP A 217 5.19 -5.06 -0.50
N ASN A 218 5.74 -4.06 0.20
CA ASN A 218 6.80 -3.23 -0.35
C ASN A 218 8.08 -4.02 -0.64
N TYR A 219 8.45 -4.95 0.26
CA TYR A 219 9.59 -5.85 0.02
C TYR A 219 9.43 -6.61 -1.30
N GLN A 220 8.28 -7.26 -1.50
CA GLN A 220 8.04 -8.11 -2.66
C GLN A 220 7.77 -7.27 -3.92
N VAL A 221 6.76 -6.42 -3.90
CA VAL A 221 6.22 -5.78 -5.11
C VAL A 221 7.03 -4.53 -5.47
N THR A 222 7.32 -3.65 -4.51
CA THR A 222 8.14 -2.46 -4.77
C THR A 222 9.60 -2.83 -5.01
N GLY A 223 10.16 -3.72 -4.18
CA GLY A 223 11.55 -4.17 -4.32
C GLY A 223 11.82 -4.84 -5.66
N SER A 224 10.92 -5.73 -6.12
CA SER A 224 11.07 -6.38 -7.43
C SER A 224 10.96 -5.39 -8.59
N ALA A 225 10.05 -4.42 -8.51
CA ALA A 225 9.90 -3.39 -9.54
C ALA A 225 11.15 -2.49 -9.65
N LEU A 226 11.72 -2.08 -8.52
CA LEU A 226 12.99 -1.34 -8.48
C LEU A 226 14.15 -2.14 -9.08
N TRP A 227 14.23 -3.42 -8.72
CA TRP A 227 15.27 -4.30 -9.29
C TRP A 227 15.12 -4.48 -10.78
N GLU A 228 13.90 -4.70 -11.28
CA GLU A 228 13.62 -4.81 -12.71
C GLU A 228 13.96 -3.53 -13.44
N THR A 229 13.58 -2.37 -12.90
CA THR A 229 13.95 -1.06 -13.47
C THR A 229 15.46 -0.92 -13.55
N PHE A 230 16.19 -1.24 -12.48
CA PHE A 230 17.65 -1.22 -12.52
C PHE A 230 18.22 -2.15 -13.60
N GLN A 231 17.73 -3.40 -13.71
CA GLN A 231 18.20 -4.33 -14.72
C GLN A 231 17.94 -3.83 -16.14
N HIS A 232 16.82 -3.13 -16.35
CA HIS A 232 16.45 -2.57 -17.65
C HIS A 232 17.36 -1.41 -18.07
N ILE A 233 17.69 -0.51 -17.14
CA ILE A 233 18.43 0.72 -17.45
C ILE A 233 19.94 0.61 -17.28
N LYS A 234 20.45 -0.43 -16.62
CA LYS A 234 21.89 -0.57 -16.32
C LYS A 234 22.72 -0.71 -17.61
N LYS A 235 23.87 -0.07 -17.60
CA LYS A 235 24.97 -0.33 -18.56
C LYS A 235 25.97 -1.29 -17.93
N PRO A 236 26.84 -1.96 -18.70
CA PRO A 236 27.77 -2.98 -18.16
C PRO A 236 28.60 -2.54 -16.94
N ALA A 237 29.01 -1.28 -16.89
CA ALA A 237 29.80 -0.73 -15.77
C ALA A 237 28.94 -0.19 -14.61
N ASN A 238 27.62 -0.19 -14.73
CA ASN A 238 26.75 0.36 -13.69
C ASN A 238 26.55 -0.66 -12.54
N ARG A 239 26.54 -0.13 -11.32
CA ARG A 239 26.14 -0.84 -10.11
C ARG A 239 25.01 -0.10 -9.42
N LEU A 240 24.15 -0.82 -8.71
CA LEU A 240 23.19 -0.21 -7.81
C LEU A 240 23.92 0.21 -6.54
N SER A 241 24.25 1.50 -6.45
CA SER A 241 25.06 2.02 -5.36
C SER A 241 24.26 2.24 -4.08
N ALA A 242 23.06 2.80 -4.20
CA ALA A 242 22.21 3.11 -3.05
C ALA A 242 20.73 3.04 -3.40
N PHE A 243 19.95 2.79 -2.37
CA PHE A 243 18.50 3.03 -2.33
C PHE A 243 18.21 4.01 -1.20
N VAL A 244 17.50 5.09 -1.51
CA VAL A 244 17.10 6.12 -0.54
C VAL A 244 15.58 6.11 -0.43
N SER A 245 15.08 5.99 0.78
CA SER A 245 13.65 6.04 1.07
C SER A 245 13.34 7.10 2.12
N ALA A 246 12.43 8.00 1.81
CA ALA A 246 11.81 8.83 2.83
C ALA A 246 10.92 7.91 3.70
N THR A 247 11.21 7.86 4.99
CA THR A 247 10.57 6.95 5.93
C THR A 247 9.54 7.67 6.80
N GLY A 248 8.30 7.22 6.70
CA GLY A 248 7.26 7.52 7.68
C GLY A 248 6.90 6.20 8.37
N SER A 249 6.02 5.39 7.74
CA SER A 249 5.64 4.08 8.26
C SER A 249 6.69 2.97 8.06
N ALA A 250 7.88 3.28 7.57
CA ALA A 250 8.96 2.35 7.24
C ALA A 250 8.60 1.26 6.21
N GLY A 251 7.41 1.30 5.60
CA GLY A 251 6.99 0.30 4.61
C GLY A 251 7.92 0.26 3.40
N THR A 252 8.17 1.42 2.78
CA THR A 252 8.99 1.51 1.56
C THR A 252 10.45 1.14 1.76
N ILE A 253 11.01 1.32 2.97
CA ILE A 253 12.41 0.94 3.26
C ILE A 253 12.62 -0.58 3.12
N ALA A 254 11.57 -1.38 3.31
CA ALA A 254 11.62 -2.83 3.11
C ALA A 254 11.94 -3.23 1.65
N ALA A 255 11.64 -2.37 0.67
CA ALA A 255 12.12 -2.57 -0.70
C ALA A 255 13.65 -2.50 -0.80
N GLY A 256 14.30 -1.72 0.08
CA GLY A 256 15.74 -1.68 0.21
C GLY A 256 16.32 -3.03 0.66
N ASP A 257 15.66 -3.73 1.55
CA ASP A 257 16.09 -5.08 1.98
C ASP A 257 16.03 -6.08 0.82
N TYR A 258 15.02 -5.98 -0.03
CA TYR A 258 14.96 -6.77 -1.26
C TYR A 258 16.15 -6.43 -2.17
N LEU A 259 16.43 -5.15 -2.40
CA LEU A 259 17.56 -4.71 -3.23
C LEU A 259 18.89 -5.15 -2.63
N LYS A 260 19.04 -5.11 -1.30
CA LYS A 260 20.22 -5.59 -0.59
C LYS A 260 20.45 -7.09 -0.78
N LYS A 261 19.37 -7.88 -0.82
CA LYS A 261 19.43 -9.31 -1.15
C LYS A 261 19.89 -9.56 -2.58
N MET A 262 19.43 -8.75 -3.53
CA MET A 262 19.78 -8.88 -4.95
C MET A 262 21.17 -8.30 -5.27
N SER A 263 21.60 -7.29 -4.52
CA SER A 263 22.87 -6.56 -4.68
C SER A 263 23.43 -6.23 -3.28
N PRO A 264 24.23 -7.13 -2.66
CA PRO A 264 24.69 -7.00 -1.28
C PRO A 264 25.48 -5.72 -0.97
N HIS A 265 26.09 -5.11 -1.99
CA HIS A 265 26.85 -3.87 -1.85
C HIS A 265 26.00 -2.59 -1.91
N THR A 266 24.70 -2.71 -2.19
CA THR A 266 23.80 -1.57 -2.21
C THR A 266 23.66 -0.97 -0.81
N MET A 267 23.89 0.33 -0.69
CA MET A 267 23.65 1.08 0.55
C MET A 267 22.15 1.37 0.68
N ILE A 268 21.59 1.15 1.86
CA ILE A 268 20.20 1.49 2.16
C ILE A 268 20.21 2.69 3.09
N THR A 269 19.53 3.75 2.67
CA THR A 269 19.48 5.01 3.40
C THR A 269 18.03 5.36 3.71
N ALA A 270 17.72 5.51 4.99
CA ALA A 270 16.48 6.09 5.47
C ALA A 270 16.64 7.62 5.54
N ALA A 271 15.72 8.35 4.93
CA ALA A 271 15.65 9.81 5.04
C ALA A 271 14.43 10.19 5.89
N GLU A 272 14.64 11.08 6.85
CA GLU A 272 13.60 11.58 7.75
C GLU A 272 13.55 13.10 7.70
N ALA A 273 12.38 13.67 8.00
CA ALA A 273 12.26 15.11 8.20
C ALA A 273 13.00 15.52 9.49
N MET A 274 13.64 16.67 9.47
CA MET A 274 14.34 17.19 10.66
C MET A 274 13.39 17.43 11.82
N GLU A 275 12.13 17.76 11.51
CA GLU A 275 11.05 18.01 12.47
C GLU A 275 10.48 16.71 13.07
N CYS A 276 10.76 15.55 12.44
CA CYS A 276 10.26 14.25 12.89
C CYS A 276 11.31 13.14 12.69
N PRO A 277 12.46 13.20 13.39
CA PRO A 277 13.57 12.26 13.26
C PRO A 277 13.35 11.00 14.12
N THR A 278 12.27 10.30 13.89
CA THR A 278 11.80 9.18 14.73
C THR A 278 12.80 8.02 14.81
N MET A 279 13.40 7.64 13.68
CA MET A 279 14.35 6.54 13.63
C MET A 279 15.71 6.95 14.22
N LEU A 280 16.15 8.19 13.96
CA LEU A 280 17.42 8.69 14.46
C LEU A 280 17.41 8.80 16.00
N ASN A 281 16.29 9.21 16.58
CA ASN A 281 16.16 9.46 18.02
C ASN A 281 15.57 8.26 18.79
N ASN A 282 15.38 7.11 18.17
CA ASN A 282 14.83 5.89 18.80
C ASN A 282 13.49 6.07 19.52
N GLY A 283 12.58 6.83 18.96
CA GLY A 283 11.30 6.98 19.62
C GLY A 283 10.35 7.99 19.03
N PHE A 284 9.18 8.00 19.63
CA PHE A 284 8.18 9.02 19.39
C PHE A 284 8.58 10.27 20.15
N GLY A 285 8.93 11.35 19.44
CA GLY A 285 9.18 12.64 20.07
C GLY A 285 7.91 13.22 20.73
N GLU A 286 8.08 14.15 21.64
CA GLU A 286 6.97 14.85 22.34
C GLU A 286 6.05 15.66 21.40
N HIS A 287 6.42 15.78 20.12
CA HIS A 287 5.73 16.59 19.09
C HIS A 287 5.03 15.73 18.03
N ARG A 288 4.46 14.63 18.42
CA ARG A 288 3.59 13.83 17.55
C ARG A 288 2.15 14.19 17.71
#